data_674f114b4afdd19484ac15e488c413aa
#
_entry.id   674f114b4afdd19484ac15e488c413aa
#
_cell.length_a   1.000
_cell.length_b   1.000
_cell.length_c   1.000
_cell.angle_alpha   90.00
_cell.angle_beta   90.00
_cell.angle_gamma   90.00
#
_symmetry.space_group_name_H-M   'P 1'
#
loop_
_entity.id
_entity.type
_entity.pdbx_description
1 polymer ?
#
loop_
_entity_poly.entity_id
_entity_poly.type
_entity_poly.pdbx_seq_one_letter_code
_entity_poly.pdbx_strand_id
1 'polypeptide(L)'
;MRAKFAETDFLAAALAIAVEHGPAAATVASISDRLKAPTGSFYHRFGSRDVLLGNLWLKTILDFQQGVSAALDAGDGLAAALHTPNWAREHLNEARLLLVFDREDFVAGSWPEELRERVAEMTRRMKNAAPRRARAVFGRD
;
A
#
# COMPACT_ATOMS: atom_id res chain seq x y z
N MET A 1 -12.78 -16.15 -21.13
CA MET A 1 -13.48 -14.86 -21.01
C MET A 1 -12.77 -13.99 -19.97
N ARG A 2 -12.38 -12.80 -20.34
CA ARG A 2 -11.70 -11.88 -19.42
C ARG A 2 -12.69 -11.44 -18.33
N ALA A 3 -12.30 -11.55 -17.07
CA ALA A 3 -13.14 -11.07 -15.98
C ALA A 3 -13.42 -9.55 -16.16
N LYS A 4 -14.67 -9.15 -16.05
CA LYS A 4 -15.12 -7.78 -16.30
C LYS A 4 -14.48 -6.75 -15.36
N PHE A 5 -14.07 -7.19 -14.16
CA PHE A 5 -13.42 -6.38 -13.13
C PHE A 5 -12.13 -7.04 -12.67
N ALA A 6 -11.02 -6.30 -12.69
CA ALA A 6 -9.74 -6.75 -12.20
C ALA A 6 -9.58 -6.46 -10.68
N GLU A 7 -8.63 -7.12 -10.04
CA GLU A 7 -8.26 -6.82 -8.63
C GLU A 7 -7.90 -5.35 -8.45
N THR A 8 -7.15 -4.79 -9.40
CA THR A 8 -6.76 -3.38 -9.41
C THR A 8 -7.93 -2.41 -9.42
N ASP A 9 -9.07 -2.77 -10.03
CA ASP A 9 -10.26 -1.92 -10.05
C ASP A 9 -10.86 -1.80 -8.65
N PHE A 10 -10.93 -2.91 -7.92
CA PHE A 10 -11.41 -2.92 -6.53
C PHE A 10 -10.49 -2.14 -5.60
N LEU A 11 -9.17 -2.29 -5.75
CA LEU A 11 -8.18 -1.54 -4.96
C LEU A 11 -8.27 -0.03 -5.25
N ALA A 12 -8.42 0.37 -6.51
CA ALA A 12 -8.58 1.77 -6.89
C ALA A 12 -9.87 2.38 -6.35
N ALA A 13 -10.98 1.65 -6.39
CA ALA A 13 -12.25 2.10 -5.82
C ALA A 13 -12.16 2.25 -4.30
N ALA A 14 -11.54 1.28 -3.62
CA ALA A 14 -11.33 1.35 -2.17
C ALA A 14 -10.42 2.52 -1.77
N LEU A 15 -9.35 2.77 -2.52
CA LEU A 15 -8.45 3.91 -2.31
C LEU A 15 -9.22 5.23 -2.41
N ALA A 16 -10.01 5.42 -3.46
CA ALA A 16 -10.80 6.62 -3.65
C ALA A 16 -11.79 6.85 -2.51
N ILE A 17 -12.53 5.83 -2.09
CA ILE A 17 -13.48 5.91 -0.98
C ILE A 17 -12.74 6.21 0.33
N ALA A 18 -11.64 5.52 0.60
CA ALA A 18 -10.86 5.72 1.83
C ALA A 18 -10.30 7.16 1.93
N VAL A 19 -9.84 7.74 0.83
CA VAL A 19 -9.33 9.12 0.80
C VAL A 19 -10.46 10.15 0.92
N GLU A 20 -11.63 9.89 0.34
CA GLU A 20 -12.77 10.80 0.35
C GLU A 20 -13.52 10.78 1.70
N HIS A 21 -13.67 9.60 2.31
CA HIS A 21 -14.58 9.38 3.44
C HIS A 21 -13.98 8.59 4.61
N GLY A 22 -12.70 8.25 4.55
CA GLY A 22 -12.00 7.40 5.52
C GLY A 22 -12.09 5.92 5.21
N PRO A 23 -11.13 5.09 5.72
CA PRO A 23 -11.09 3.65 5.46
C PRO A 23 -12.34 2.91 5.91
N ALA A 24 -13.02 3.36 6.98
CA ALA A 24 -14.25 2.76 7.48
C ALA A 24 -15.39 2.81 6.45
N ALA A 25 -15.41 3.82 5.58
CA ALA A 25 -16.41 3.95 4.52
C ALA A 25 -16.19 3.00 3.34
N ALA A 26 -15.00 2.42 3.20
CA ALA A 26 -14.68 1.44 2.16
C ALA A 26 -15.25 0.07 2.54
N THR A 27 -16.55 -0.07 2.42
CA THR A 27 -17.30 -1.32 2.64
C THR A 27 -17.42 -2.11 1.34
N VAL A 28 -17.73 -3.40 1.43
CA VAL A 28 -17.99 -4.24 0.24
C VAL A 28 -19.10 -3.62 -0.62
N ALA A 29 -20.17 -3.11 0.00
CA ALA A 29 -21.26 -2.46 -0.70
C ALA A 29 -20.81 -1.20 -1.42
N SER A 30 -20.14 -0.25 -0.74
CA SER A 30 -19.70 1.01 -1.33
C SER A 30 -18.70 0.82 -2.48
N ILE A 31 -17.79 -0.15 -2.35
CA ILE A 31 -16.82 -0.50 -3.38
C ILE A 31 -17.52 -1.11 -4.59
N SER A 32 -18.44 -2.05 -4.37
CA SER A 32 -19.22 -2.70 -5.43
C SER A 32 -20.12 -1.71 -6.17
N ASP A 33 -20.77 -0.80 -5.45
CA ASP A 33 -21.60 0.26 -6.03
C ASP A 33 -20.78 1.23 -6.88
N ARG A 34 -19.63 1.63 -6.40
CA ARG A 34 -18.73 2.54 -7.16
C ARG A 34 -18.27 1.93 -8.47
N LEU A 35 -17.99 0.63 -8.48
CA LEU A 35 -17.58 -0.11 -9.68
C LEU A 35 -18.75 -0.56 -10.55
N LYS A 36 -19.99 -0.50 -10.03
CA LYS A 36 -21.16 -1.18 -10.61
C LYS A 36 -20.88 -2.68 -10.83
N ALA A 37 -20.19 -3.29 -9.88
CA ALA A 37 -19.81 -4.68 -9.88
C ALA A 37 -20.73 -5.49 -8.97
N PRO A 38 -21.08 -6.73 -9.35
CA PRO A 38 -21.77 -7.64 -8.44
C PRO A 38 -20.92 -7.94 -7.21
N THR A 39 -21.54 -7.98 -6.02
CA THR A 39 -20.85 -8.28 -4.75
C THR A 39 -20.12 -9.62 -4.78
N GLY A 40 -20.64 -10.59 -5.51
CA GLY A 40 -19.97 -11.89 -5.72
C GLY A 40 -18.62 -11.77 -6.40
N SER A 41 -18.43 -10.78 -7.28
CA SER A 41 -17.11 -10.51 -7.91
C SER A 41 -16.06 -10.08 -6.90
N PHE A 42 -16.46 -9.34 -5.86
CA PHE A 42 -15.61 -8.96 -4.75
C PHE A 42 -15.14 -10.19 -3.95
N TYR A 43 -16.10 -10.98 -3.45
CA TYR A 43 -15.81 -12.13 -2.61
C TYR A 43 -14.99 -13.22 -3.33
N HIS A 44 -15.19 -13.36 -4.64
CA HIS A 44 -14.38 -14.27 -5.45
C HIS A 44 -12.89 -13.89 -5.45
N ARG A 45 -12.56 -12.60 -5.32
CA ARG A 45 -11.16 -12.12 -5.38
C ARG A 45 -10.49 -12.02 -4.01
N PHE A 46 -11.19 -11.47 -3.03
CA PHE A 46 -10.57 -11.08 -1.75
C PHE A 46 -11.02 -11.93 -0.57
N GLY A 47 -12.14 -12.61 -0.67
CA GLY A 47 -12.72 -13.37 0.45
C GLY A 47 -13.31 -12.49 1.56
N SER A 48 -12.66 -11.37 1.92
CA SER A 48 -13.16 -10.43 2.91
C SER A 48 -12.74 -8.98 2.63
N ARG A 49 -13.45 -8.02 3.25
CA ARG A 49 -13.10 -6.61 3.25
C ARG A 49 -11.69 -6.37 3.83
N ASP A 50 -11.36 -7.03 4.93
CA ASP A 50 -10.08 -6.84 5.62
C ASP A 50 -8.91 -7.31 4.76
N VAL A 51 -9.07 -8.36 3.98
CA VAL A 51 -8.07 -8.81 3.00
C VAL A 51 -7.87 -7.74 1.93
N LEU A 52 -8.95 -7.14 1.40
CA LEU A 52 -8.83 -6.07 0.41
C LEU A 52 -8.12 -4.84 0.99
N LEU A 53 -8.57 -4.34 2.14
CA LEU A 53 -8.00 -3.13 2.75
C LEU A 53 -6.55 -3.33 3.19
N GLY A 54 -6.22 -4.49 3.73
CA GLY A 54 -4.85 -4.85 4.06
C GLY A 54 -3.95 -4.91 2.82
N ASN A 55 -4.45 -5.47 1.71
CA ASN A 55 -3.74 -5.45 0.43
C ASN A 55 -3.56 -4.02 -0.10
N LEU A 56 -4.58 -3.17 0.01
CA LEU A 56 -4.48 -1.76 -0.40
C LEU A 56 -3.36 -1.05 0.37
N TRP A 57 -3.36 -1.14 1.71
CA TRP A 57 -2.33 -0.52 2.54
C TRP A 57 -0.94 -1.06 2.21
N LEU A 58 -0.80 -2.39 2.17
CA LEU A 58 0.48 -3.04 1.92
C LEU A 58 1.04 -2.72 0.53
N LYS A 59 0.19 -2.73 -0.49
CA LYS A 59 0.59 -2.33 -1.85
C LYS A 59 1.10 -0.89 -1.87
N THR A 60 0.36 0.02 -1.26
CA THR A 60 0.69 1.45 -1.26
C THR A 60 2.04 1.70 -0.57
N ILE A 61 2.28 1.11 0.61
CA ILE A 61 3.54 1.28 1.31
C ILE A 61 4.73 0.63 0.58
N LEU A 62 4.52 -0.52 -0.06
CA LEU A 62 5.56 -1.18 -0.85
C LEU A 62 5.93 -0.37 -2.10
N ASP A 63 4.96 0.17 -2.81
CA ASP A 63 5.19 1.03 -3.98
C ASP A 63 6.01 2.27 -3.58
N PHE A 64 5.66 2.92 -2.47
CA PHE A 64 6.42 4.03 -1.92
C PHE A 64 7.87 3.63 -1.57
N GLN A 65 8.03 2.54 -0.83
CA GLN A 65 9.34 2.09 -0.35
C GLN A 65 10.28 1.63 -1.46
N GLN A 66 9.74 1.16 -2.58
CA GLN A 66 10.54 0.66 -3.70
C GLN A 66 11.48 1.75 -4.24
N GLY A 67 10.98 2.96 -4.45
CA GLY A 67 11.79 4.05 -4.99
C GLY A 67 12.85 4.55 -4.00
N VAL A 68 12.50 4.71 -2.72
CA VAL A 68 13.48 5.05 -1.67
C VAL A 68 14.57 3.97 -1.57
N SER A 69 14.16 2.71 -1.58
CA SER A 69 15.09 1.58 -1.48
C SER A 69 16.06 1.55 -2.66
N ALA A 70 15.58 1.75 -3.88
CA ALA A 70 16.41 1.76 -5.07
C ALA A 70 17.45 2.90 -5.03
N ALA A 71 17.07 4.10 -4.62
CA ALA A 71 17.97 5.24 -4.48
C ALA A 71 19.03 4.99 -3.40
N LEU A 72 18.65 4.48 -2.24
CA LEU A 72 19.57 4.14 -1.15
C LEU A 72 20.53 3.01 -1.53
N ASP A 73 20.06 2.00 -2.23
CA ASP A 73 20.89 0.88 -2.70
C ASP A 73 21.92 1.33 -3.76
N ALA A 74 21.60 2.36 -4.53
CA ALA A 74 22.51 3.01 -5.47
C ALA A 74 23.48 4.00 -4.80
N GLY A 75 23.35 4.28 -3.50
CA GLY A 75 24.12 5.29 -2.79
C GLY A 75 23.75 6.73 -3.14
N ASP A 76 22.60 6.94 -3.80
CA ASP A 76 22.13 8.28 -4.18
C ASP A 76 21.23 8.87 -3.07
N GLY A 77 21.90 9.53 -2.12
CA GLY A 77 21.22 10.17 -0.98
C GLY A 77 20.30 11.32 -1.40
N LEU A 78 20.63 12.03 -2.48
CA LEU A 78 19.79 13.12 -2.99
C LEU A 78 18.50 12.57 -3.60
N ALA A 79 18.60 11.55 -4.45
CA ALA A 79 17.42 10.89 -5.01
C ALA A 79 16.54 10.30 -3.90
N ALA A 80 17.13 9.69 -2.87
CA ALA A 80 16.40 9.17 -1.72
C ALA A 80 15.65 10.29 -0.95
N ALA A 81 16.30 11.44 -0.72
CA ALA A 81 15.67 12.58 -0.06
C ALA A 81 14.53 13.20 -0.88
N LEU A 82 14.69 13.27 -2.19
CA LEU A 82 13.69 13.82 -3.11
C LEU A 82 12.55 12.85 -3.46
N HIS A 83 12.71 11.56 -3.14
CA HIS A 83 11.71 10.56 -3.49
C HIS A 83 10.34 10.88 -2.88
N THR A 84 10.28 11.18 -1.59
CA THR A 84 9.01 11.46 -0.91
C THR A 84 8.21 12.59 -1.55
N PRO A 85 8.76 13.81 -1.76
CA PRO A 85 7.99 14.88 -2.38
C PRO A 85 7.64 14.60 -3.85
N ASN A 86 8.50 13.92 -4.61
CA ASN A 86 8.22 13.58 -5.98
C ASN A 86 7.13 12.52 -6.10
N TRP A 87 7.26 11.43 -5.34
CA TRP A 87 6.26 10.37 -5.30
C TRP A 87 4.88 10.90 -4.85
N ALA A 88 4.86 11.77 -3.83
CA ALA A 88 3.62 12.34 -3.33
C ALA A 88 2.90 13.23 -4.39
N ARG A 89 3.64 13.91 -5.26
CA ARG A 89 3.04 14.68 -6.36
C ARG A 89 2.44 13.79 -7.44
N GLU A 90 3.05 12.65 -7.70
CA GLU A 90 2.61 11.70 -8.72
C GLU A 90 1.49 10.78 -8.22
N HIS A 91 1.42 10.54 -6.89
CA HIS A 91 0.52 9.60 -6.22
C HIS A 91 -0.25 10.27 -5.09
N LEU A 92 -1.04 11.32 -5.41
CA LEU A 92 -1.69 12.16 -4.39
C LEU A 92 -2.63 11.40 -3.45
N ASN A 93 -3.40 10.46 -3.96
CA ASN A 93 -4.34 9.68 -3.15
C ASN A 93 -3.62 8.69 -2.24
N GLU A 94 -2.61 8.02 -2.76
CA GLU A 94 -1.75 7.10 -2.01
C GLU A 94 -0.95 7.84 -0.93
N ALA A 95 -0.43 9.03 -1.26
CA ALA A 95 0.28 9.87 -0.30
C ALA A 95 -0.66 10.34 0.83
N ARG A 96 -1.88 10.75 0.49
CA ARG A 96 -2.90 11.11 1.49
C ARG A 96 -3.22 9.94 2.41
N LEU A 97 -3.40 8.76 1.82
CA LEU A 97 -3.68 7.54 2.56
C LEU A 97 -2.60 7.23 3.59
N LEU A 98 -1.32 7.28 3.20
CA LEU A 98 -0.19 7.00 4.10
C LEU A 98 0.10 8.10 5.12
N LEU A 99 -0.30 9.36 4.86
CA LEU A 99 -0.06 10.49 5.77
C LEU A 99 -1.17 10.67 6.81
N VAL A 100 -2.39 10.27 6.48
CA VAL A 100 -3.57 10.56 7.31
C VAL A 100 -3.99 9.34 8.13
N PHE A 101 -3.72 8.14 7.65
CA PHE A 101 -4.22 6.91 8.26
C PHE A 101 -3.09 5.96 8.62
N ASP A 102 -3.22 5.35 9.79
CA ASP A 102 -2.33 4.29 10.23
C ASP A 102 -2.79 2.92 9.71
N ARG A 103 -1.90 1.94 9.80
CA ARG A 103 -2.20 0.56 9.38
C ARG A 103 -3.46 0.01 10.03
N GLU A 104 -3.66 0.33 11.29
CA GLU A 104 -4.79 -0.11 12.13
C GLU A 104 -6.13 0.47 11.68
N ASP A 105 -6.14 1.61 10.98
CA ASP A 105 -7.35 2.20 10.40
C ASP A 105 -7.90 1.37 9.23
N PHE A 106 -7.04 0.57 8.57
CA PHE A 106 -7.45 -0.29 7.45
C PHE A 106 -8.00 -1.62 7.91
N VAL A 107 -7.34 -2.24 8.88
CA VAL A 107 -7.76 -3.52 9.46
C VAL A 107 -7.73 -3.40 10.97
N ALA A 108 -8.91 -3.29 11.56
CA ALA A 108 -9.07 -3.29 13.00
C ALA A 108 -8.86 -4.71 13.57
N GLY A 109 -8.06 -4.82 14.60
CA GLY A 109 -7.77 -6.11 15.25
C GLY A 109 -6.67 -6.91 14.56
N SER A 110 -6.86 -8.23 14.46
CA SER A 110 -5.87 -9.12 13.86
C SER A 110 -5.92 -9.08 12.35
N TRP A 111 -4.79 -8.75 11.73
CA TRP A 111 -4.65 -8.84 10.29
C TRP A 111 -4.77 -10.29 9.79
N PRO A 112 -5.34 -10.51 8.59
CA PRO A 112 -5.37 -11.81 7.95
C PRO A 112 -3.97 -12.45 7.90
N GLU A 113 -3.89 -13.76 8.15
CA GLU A 113 -2.60 -14.48 8.27
C GLU A 113 -1.69 -14.24 7.05
N GLU A 114 -2.25 -14.38 5.87
CA GLU A 114 -1.55 -14.19 4.59
C GLU A 114 -0.90 -12.79 4.44
N LEU A 115 -1.50 -11.77 5.06
CA LEU A 115 -0.97 -10.41 5.03
C LEU A 115 0.03 -10.16 6.17
N ARG A 116 -0.14 -10.80 7.32
CA ARG A 116 0.81 -10.70 8.45
C ARG A 116 2.21 -11.18 8.07
N GLU A 117 2.30 -12.30 7.38
CA GLU A 117 3.59 -12.82 6.89
C GLU A 117 4.25 -11.85 5.90
N ARG A 118 3.49 -11.27 4.98
CA ARG A 118 4.00 -10.28 4.02
C ARG A 118 4.50 -9.01 4.70
N VAL A 119 3.79 -8.51 5.71
CA VAL A 119 4.22 -7.35 6.51
C VAL A 119 5.49 -7.67 7.30
N ALA A 120 5.55 -8.84 7.93
CA ALA A 120 6.75 -9.29 8.66
C ALA A 120 7.97 -9.39 7.75
N GLU A 121 7.82 -9.97 6.56
CA GLU A 121 8.89 -10.06 5.56
C GLU A 121 9.36 -8.67 5.09
N MET A 122 8.44 -7.77 4.80
CA MET A 122 8.76 -6.38 4.44
C MET A 122 9.60 -5.71 5.53
N THR A 123 9.17 -5.81 6.79
CA THR A 123 9.87 -5.22 7.93
C THR A 123 11.28 -5.82 8.10
N ARG A 124 11.41 -7.13 7.96
CA ARG A 124 12.70 -7.84 8.06
C ARG A 124 13.66 -7.38 6.96
N ARG A 125 13.21 -7.30 5.71
CA ARG A 125 14.02 -6.82 4.57
C ARG A 125 14.53 -5.40 4.80
N MET A 126 13.67 -4.51 5.27
CA MET A 126 14.04 -3.13 5.57
C MET A 126 15.13 -3.05 6.65
N LYS A 127 14.95 -3.77 7.76
CA LYS A 127 15.94 -3.81 8.85
C LYS A 127 17.28 -4.35 8.39
N ASN A 128 17.28 -5.44 7.62
CA ASN A 128 18.50 -6.08 7.14
C ASN A 128 19.26 -5.21 6.11
N ALA A 129 18.54 -4.40 5.34
CA ALA A 129 19.16 -3.52 4.35
C ALA A 129 19.69 -2.21 4.95
N ALA A 130 19.20 -1.77 6.11
CA ALA A 130 19.53 -0.47 6.71
C ALA A 130 21.04 -0.21 6.90
N PRO A 131 21.85 -1.14 7.47
CA PRO A 131 23.30 -0.89 7.63
C PRO A 131 24.04 -0.74 6.30
N ARG A 132 23.69 -1.55 5.29
CA ARG A 132 24.28 -1.48 3.95
C ARG A 132 23.95 -0.15 3.27
N ARG A 133 22.70 0.27 3.35
CA ARG A 133 22.22 1.53 2.77
C ARG A 133 22.86 2.74 3.43
N ALA A 134 22.98 2.73 4.75
CA ALA A 134 23.68 3.79 5.47
C ALA A 134 25.13 3.94 4.99
N ARG A 135 25.85 2.83 4.84
CA ARG A 135 27.23 2.85 4.31
C ARG A 135 27.31 3.36 2.87
N ALA A 136 26.35 2.98 2.03
CA ALA A 136 26.30 3.43 0.63
C ALA A 136 26.12 4.94 0.50
N VAL A 137 25.29 5.55 1.36
CA VAL A 137 24.96 6.99 1.31
C VAL A 137 25.99 7.85 2.05
N PHE A 138 26.42 7.42 3.24
CA PHE A 138 27.26 8.25 4.11
C PHE A 138 28.77 7.89 4.06
N GLY A 139 29.14 6.85 3.32
CA GLY A 139 30.51 6.36 3.27
C GLY A 139 30.91 5.59 4.53
N ARG A 140 32.17 5.25 4.60
CA ARG A 140 32.82 4.66 5.79
C ARG A 140 33.90 5.59 6.24
N ASP A 141 33.87 5.88 7.50
CA ASP A 141 35.07 6.28 8.26
C ASP A 141 35.75 5.06 8.83
#